data_820f1f2e5b69c7ac1a57091b154057f2
#
_entry.id   820f1f2e5b69c7ac1a57091b154057f2
#
_cell.length_a   1.000
_cell.length_b   1.000
_cell.length_c   1.000
_cell.angle_alpha   90.00
_cell.angle_beta   90.00
_cell.angle_gamma   90.00
#
_symmetry.space_group_name_H-M   'P 1'
#
loop_
_entity.id
_entity.type
_entity.pdbx_description
1 polymer ?
#
loop_
_entity_poly.entity_id
_entity_poly.type
_entity_poly.pdbx_seq_one_letter_code
_entity_poly.pdbx_strand_id
1 'polypeptide(L)' 'MKNKLRVFRAIHNLTQEKLVEKLDVIRHAIIAIENERYDPSLSLTYRMSDLFGVLIEDIFIY' A
#
# COMPACT_ATOMS: atom_id res chain seq x y z
N MET A 1 -2.05 -4.56 -11.04
CA MET A 1 -0.86 -5.22 -10.48
C MET A 1 -1.24 -5.93 -9.19
N LYS A 2 -0.88 -7.19 -9.06
CA LYS A 2 -1.10 -7.95 -7.84
C LYS A 2 -0.26 -7.39 -6.72
N ASN A 3 -0.80 -7.39 -5.51
CA ASN A 3 -0.06 -6.86 -4.38
C ASN A 3 -0.52 -7.49 -3.06
N LYS A 4 0.30 -7.31 -2.04
CA LYS A 4 0.04 -7.78 -0.69
C LYS A 4 -0.21 -6.62 0.26
N LEU A 5 -0.68 -5.49 -0.25
CA LEU A 5 -0.90 -4.30 0.57
C LEU A 5 -1.86 -4.58 1.72
N ARG A 6 -2.95 -5.28 1.43
CA ARG A 6 -3.93 -5.66 2.45
C ARG A 6 -3.31 -6.54 3.53
N VAL A 7 -2.42 -7.47 3.13
CA VAL A 7 -1.74 -8.36 4.06
C VAL A 7 -0.83 -7.56 4.99
N PHE A 8 -0.02 -6.67 4.44
CA PHE A 8 0.89 -5.86 5.27
C PHE A 8 0.12 -4.90 6.16
N ARG A 9 -0.98 -4.35 5.67
CA ARG A 9 -1.86 -3.51 6.47
C ARG A 9 -2.39 -4.31 7.68
N ALA A 10 -2.82 -5.54 7.45
CA ALA A 10 -3.32 -6.40 8.53
C ALA A 10 -2.21 -6.75 9.52
N ILE A 11 -1.02 -7.07 9.03
CA ILE A 11 0.13 -7.40 9.90
C ILE A 11 0.43 -6.24 10.84
N HIS A 12 0.32 -5.01 10.36
CA HIS A 12 0.59 -3.80 11.15
C HIS A 12 -0.64 -3.27 11.87
N ASN A 13 -1.76 -4.00 11.82
CA ASN A 13 -3.01 -3.60 12.47
C ASN A 13 -3.50 -2.22 12.01
N LEU A 14 -3.36 -1.92 10.73
CA LEU A 14 -3.77 -0.64 10.17
C LEU A 14 -5.11 -0.78 9.44
N THR A 15 -6.04 0.10 9.77
CA THR A 15 -7.25 0.28 8.96
C THR A 15 -6.88 1.00 7.67
N GLN A 16 -7.79 0.99 6.70
CA GLN A 16 -7.57 1.78 5.48
C GLN A 16 -7.38 3.26 5.82
N GLU A 17 -8.15 3.77 6.78
CA GLU A 17 -8.05 5.17 7.20
C GLU A 17 -6.67 5.50 7.78
N LYS A 18 -6.14 4.62 8.61
CA LYS A 18 -4.80 4.81 9.19
C LYS A 18 -3.73 4.76 8.12
N LEU A 19 -3.87 3.85 7.17
CA LEU A 19 -2.93 3.77 6.05
C LEU A 19 -2.96 5.04 5.20
N VAL A 20 -4.16 5.56 4.94
CA VAL A 20 -4.35 6.82 4.22
C VAL A 20 -3.61 7.96 4.92
N GLU A 21 -3.76 8.08 6.25
CA GLU A 21 -3.07 9.10 7.03
C GLU A 21 -1.55 8.96 6.93
N LYS A 22 -1.05 7.74 7.10
CA LYS A 22 0.40 7.50 7.13
C LYS A 22 1.06 7.70 5.77
N LEU A 23 0.35 7.41 4.69
CA LEU A 23 0.87 7.55 3.34
C LEU A 23 0.56 8.89 2.70
N ASP A 24 -0.29 9.70 3.33
CA ASP A 24 -0.72 11.01 2.84
C ASP A 24 -1.29 10.91 1.43
N VAL A 25 -2.26 10.03 1.25
CA VAL A 25 -2.96 9.82 -0.02
C VAL A 25 -4.46 9.86 0.23
N ILE A 26 -5.24 9.88 -0.83
CA ILE A 26 -6.69 9.80 -0.71
C ILE A 26 -7.12 8.33 -0.54
N ARG A 27 -8.21 8.14 0.20
CA ARG A 27 -8.72 6.80 0.49
C ARG A 27 -9.04 6.00 -0.77
N HIS A 28 -9.57 6.69 -1.78
CA HIS A 28 -9.95 6.06 -3.05
C HIS A 28 -8.74 5.38 -3.72
N ALA A 29 -7.57 6.01 -3.61
CA ALA A 29 -6.35 5.44 -4.18
C ALA A 29 -5.98 4.13 -3.50
N ILE A 30 -6.07 4.06 -2.18
CA ILE A 30 -5.78 2.83 -1.44
C ILE A 30 -6.75 1.72 -1.82
N ILE A 31 -8.04 2.03 -1.89
CA ILE A 31 -9.05 1.05 -2.27
C ILE A 31 -8.76 0.51 -3.68
N ALA A 32 -8.46 1.39 -4.62
CA ALA A 32 -8.19 1.00 -6.00
C ALA A 32 -6.92 0.14 -6.11
N ILE A 33 -5.88 0.48 -5.36
CA ILE A 33 -4.63 -0.29 -5.33
C ILE A 33 -4.88 -1.68 -4.75
N GLU A 34 -5.56 -1.77 -3.61
CA GLU A 34 -5.86 -3.06 -2.98
C GLU A 34 -6.72 -3.95 -3.87
N ASN A 35 -7.58 -3.37 -4.68
CA ASN A 35 -8.42 -4.10 -5.62
C ASN A 35 -7.74 -4.35 -6.97
N GLU A 36 -6.46 -4.03 -7.08
CA GLU A 36 -5.64 -4.29 -8.28
C GLU A 36 -6.14 -3.55 -9.52
N ARG A 37 -6.82 -2.42 -9.32
CA ARG A 37 -7.36 -1.61 -10.42
C ARG A 37 -6.49 -0.40 -10.74
N TYR A 38 -5.51 -0.12 -9.93
CA TYR A 38 -4.67 1.06 -10.06
C TYR A 38 -3.28 0.73 -9.53
N ASP A 39 -2.27 1.10 -10.30
CA ASP A 39 -0.88 0.92 -9.88
C ASP A 39 -0.40 2.20 -9.21
N PRO A 40 0.23 2.11 -8.05
CA PRO A 40 0.72 3.29 -7.36
C PRO A 40 1.89 3.93 -8.10
N SER A 41 2.10 5.22 -7.85
CA SER A 41 3.30 5.90 -8.33
C SER A 41 4.54 5.31 -7.65
N LEU A 42 5.69 5.51 -8.27
CA LEU A 42 6.96 5.06 -7.69
C LEU A 42 7.18 5.68 -6.31
N SER A 43 6.88 6.96 -6.18
CA SER A 43 6.99 7.67 -4.90
C SER A 43 6.15 7.00 -3.81
N LEU A 44 4.93 6.61 -4.14
CA LEU A 44 4.05 5.96 -3.19
C LEU A 44 4.54 4.56 -2.82
N THR A 45 5.07 3.80 -3.79
CA THR A 45 5.62 2.47 -3.50
C THR A 45 6.80 2.55 -2.54
N TYR A 46 7.66 3.55 -2.69
CA TYR A 46 8.78 3.75 -1.75
C TYR A 46 8.27 4.09 -0.35
N ARG A 47 7.24 4.93 -0.24
CA ARG A 47 6.65 5.26 1.06
C ARG A 47 6.02 4.05 1.73
N MET A 48 5.39 3.17 0.96
CA MET A 48 4.83 1.92 1.47
C MET A 48 5.95 1.00 1.98
N SER A 49 7.02 0.88 1.20
CA SER A 49 8.18 0.09 1.58
C SER A 49 8.76 0.57 2.91
N ASP A 50 8.95 1.88 3.06
CA ASP A 50 9.44 2.47 4.30
C ASP A 50 8.50 2.22 5.47
N LEU A 51 7.21 2.41 5.24
CA LEU A 51 6.20 2.27 6.29
C LEU A 51 6.18 0.85 6.85
N PHE A 52 6.23 -0.15 5.99
CA PHE A 52 6.17 -1.55 6.42
C PHE A 52 7.53 -2.16 6.72
N GLY A 53 8.62 -1.48 6.35
CA GLY A 53 9.97 -1.99 6.57
C GLY A 53 10.29 -3.20 5.72
N VAL A 54 9.75 -3.26 4.50
CA VAL A 54 9.96 -4.36 3.56
C VAL A 54 10.35 -3.80 2.19
N LEU A 55 10.77 -4.68 1.30
CA LEU A 55 11.12 -4.26 -0.06
C LEU A 55 9.85 -4.03 -0.88
N ILE A 56 9.95 -3.21 -1.92
CA ILE A 56 8.83 -2.96 -2.84
C ILE A 56 8.34 -4.28 -3.43
N GLU A 57 9.25 -5.16 -3.83
CA GLU A 57 8.91 -6.45 -4.42
C GLU A 57 8.28 -7.43 -3.42
N ASP A 58 8.35 -7.13 -2.12
CA ASP A 58 7.61 -7.91 -1.13
C ASP A 58 6.13 -7.52 -1.12
N ILE A 59 5.83 -6.29 -1.53
CA ILE A 59 4.46 -5.77 -1.55
C ILE A 59 3.81 -6.00 -2.89
N PHE A 60 4.51 -5.68 -3.97
CA PHE A 60 3.96 -5.73 -5.33
C PHE A 60 4.52 -6.90 -6.11
N ILE A 61 3.63 -7.68 -6.70
CA ILE A 61 3.98 -8.86 -7.49
C ILE A 61 3.78 -8.50 -8.95
N TYR A 62 4.86 -8.48 -9.67
CA TYR A 62 4.83 -8.13 -11.09
C TYR A 62 4.37 -9.30 -11.95
#